data_f205983e83d1a5be0162d155165a6447
#
_entry.id   f205983e83d1a5be0162d155165a6447
#
_cell.length_a   1.000
_cell.length_b   1.000
_cell.length_c   1.000
_cell.angle_alpha   90.00
_cell.angle_beta   90.00
_cell.angle_gamma   90.00
#
_symmetry.space_group_name_H-M   'P 1'
#
loop_
_entity.id
_entity.type
_entity.pdbx_description
1 polymer ?
#
loop_
_entity_poly.entity_id
_entity_poly.type
_entity_poly.pdbx_seq_one_letter_code
_entity_poly.pdbx_strand_id
1 'polypeptide(L)'
;MTGSPLPARERAIVLRKERLGGDHVRLVLDAPQIAPWTRAGQFVHVLCPTEASLQHFAEAKGRVLAPGSRLADSSHFPLLRRPLSVHRLCGPQYAADRLRAGPHSPSTTSWPRRCSGLELLLRVVGSGTAALAEREAGMGVDLIGPLGNGFSIAEEGQEAVLVAGGIGVAPLLALAQELRLLGRPVTALVGALDLARMPLGVDPQVDRSFADDQLEFMLREFGEIGVRSVLVSEREHGMLVTEYLERFLERKRHEPLVLYACGPKAMLAEVARLAGRRPCQVLLEERMACGVGACRGCVVKVRGEGRTRFRTVCKDGPVFRAQDVLWEEMQ
;
A
#
# COMPACT_ATOMS: atom_id res chain seq x y z
N MET A 1 5.04 -27.92 2.96
CA MET A 1 5.36 -26.86 1.98
C MET A 1 4.08 -26.51 1.20
N THR A 2 3.26 -25.61 1.71
CA THR A 2 2.11 -25.08 0.97
C THR A 2 2.60 -23.87 0.19
N GLY A 3 3.00 -24.10 -1.07
CA GLY A 3 3.46 -23.05 -1.96
C GLY A 3 2.40 -21.94 -2.08
N SER A 4 2.83 -20.69 -2.08
CA SER A 4 1.94 -19.59 -2.47
C SER A 4 1.35 -19.91 -3.84
N PRO A 5 0.04 -19.72 -4.05
CA PRO A 5 -0.56 -19.98 -5.34
C PRO A 5 0.13 -19.15 -6.42
N LEU A 6 0.17 -19.68 -7.63
CA LEU A 6 0.68 -18.94 -8.78
C LEU A 6 -0.17 -17.68 -8.99
N PRO A 7 0.42 -16.56 -9.43
CA PRO A 7 -0.34 -15.38 -9.78
C PRO A 7 -1.43 -15.70 -10.80
N ALA A 8 -2.64 -15.24 -10.52
CA ALA A 8 -3.78 -15.40 -11.42
C ALA A 8 -3.96 -14.12 -12.27
N ARG A 9 -4.52 -14.30 -13.48
CA ARG A 9 -5.08 -13.19 -14.26
C ARG A 9 -6.59 -13.21 -14.07
N GLU A 10 -7.13 -12.10 -13.67
CA GLU A 10 -8.55 -11.95 -13.36
C GLU A 10 -9.13 -10.65 -13.92
N ARG A 11 -10.35 -10.71 -14.41
CA ARG A 11 -11.15 -9.53 -14.71
C ARG A 11 -12.01 -9.19 -13.50
N ALA A 12 -11.46 -8.39 -12.60
CA ALA A 12 -12.17 -7.91 -11.41
C ALA A 12 -13.24 -6.89 -11.79
N ILE A 13 -14.28 -6.78 -10.97
CA ILE A 13 -15.39 -5.82 -11.19
C ILE A 13 -15.25 -4.68 -10.18
N VAL A 14 -15.32 -3.44 -10.62
CA VAL A 14 -15.39 -2.27 -9.74
C VAL A 14 -16.72 -2.30 -9.01
N LEU A 15 -16.66 -2.41 -7.68
CA LEU A 15 -17.83 -2.33 -6.81
C LEU A 15 -18.12 -0.88 -6.41
N ARG A 16 -17.07 -0.11 -6.14
CA ARG A 16 -17.15 1.28 -5.71
C ARG A 16 -15.91 2.05 -6.16
N LYS A 17 -16.12 3.29 -6.56
CA LYS A 17 -15.08 4.29 -6.76
C LYS A 17 -15.29 5.45 -5.81
N GLU A 18 -14.22 6.01 -5.30
CA GLU A 18 -14.22 7.18 -4.44
C GLU A 18 -13.08 8.10 -4.82
N ARG A 19 -13.38 9.39 -5.09
CA ARG A 19 -12.36 10.43 -5.27
C ARG A 19 -12.01 11.00 -3.91
N LEU A 20 -10.72 11.06 -3.64
CA LEU A 20 -10.16 11.52 -2.36
C LEU A 20 -9.37 12.81 -2.58
N GLY A 21 -8.85 13.40 -1.52
CA GLY A 21 -8.00 14.59 -1.60
C GLY A 21 -6.75 14.38 -2.47
N GLY A 22 -6.26 15.46 -3.11
CA GLY A 22 -4.97 15.47 -3.77
C GLY A 22 -4.77 14.52 -4.95
N ASP A 23 -5.71 14.43 -5.88
CA ASP A 23 -5.65 13.55 -7.07
C ASP A 23 -5.62 12.04 -6.75
N HIS A 24 -6.10 11.64 -5.58
CA HIS A 24 -6.20 10.24 -5.20
C HIS A 24 -7.58 9.65 -5.54
N VAL A 25 -7.57 8.37 -5.91
CA VAL A 25 -8.77 7.58 -6.17
C VAL A 25 -8.66 6.24 -5.47
N ARG A 26 -9.72 5.85 -4.79
CA ARG A 26 -9.90 4.52 -4.22
C ARG A 26 -10.84 3.72 -5.09
N LEU A 27 -10.43 2.52 -5.46
CA LEU A 27 -11.23 1.54 -6.18
C LEU A 27 -11.43 0.32 -5.30
N VAL A 28 -12.68 -0.04 -5.06
CA VAL A 28 -13.05 -1.30 -4.41
C VAL A 28 -13.41 -2.29 -5.52
N LEU A 29 -12.72 -3.42 -5.54
CA LEU A 29 -12.83 -4.42 -6.59
C LEU A 29 -13.32 -5.76 -6.04
N ASP A 30 -14.22 -6.41 -6.73
CA ASP A 30 -14.49 -7.84 -6.55
C ASP A 30 -13.49 -8.64 -7.38
N ALA A 31 -12.64 -9.40 -6.71
CA ALA A 31 -11.52 -10.14 -7.28
C ALA A 31 -11.37 -11.51 -6.60
N PRO A 32 -12.36 -12.42 -6.75
CA PRO A 32 -12.44 -13.67 -6.00
C PRO A 32 -11.29 -14.66 -6.26
N GLN A 33 -10.54 -14.52 -7.34
CA GLN A 33 -9.39 -15.37 -7.63
C GLN A 33 -8.09 -14.83 -7.02
N ILE A 34 -7.97 -13.51 -6.84
CA ILE A 34 -6.76 -12.84 -6.36
C ILE A 34 -6.86 -12.51 -4.86
N ALA A 35 -7.96 -11.89 -4.42
CA ALA A 35 -8.09 -11.36 -3.08
C ALA A 35 -7.86 -12.40 -1.96
N PRO A 36 -8.35 -13.66 -2.04
CA PRO A 36 -8.16 -14.65 -0.97
C PRO A 36 -6.70 -15.06 -0.74
N TRP A 37 -5.83 -14.79 -1.69
CA TRP A 37 -4.41 -15.18 -1.66
C TRP A 37 -3.47 -14.01 -1.44
N THR A 38 -4.03 -12.80 -1.41
CA THR A 38 -3.27 -11.58 -1.24
C THR A 38 -2.89 -11.36 0.23
N ARG A 39 -1.66 -10.93 0.48
CA ARG A 39 -1.12 -10.55 1.80
C ARG A 39 -0.68 -9.10 1.79
N ALA A 40 -0.60 -8.49 2.97
CA ALA A 40 -0.07 -7.15 3.14
C ALA A 40 1.34 -7.02 2.55
N GLY A 41 1.57 -5.94 1.80
CA GLY A 41 2.82 -5.68 1.09
C GLY A 41 2.86 -6.19 -0.35
N GLN A 42 1.94 -7.09 -0.74
CA GLN A 42 1.82 -7.51 -2.14
C GLN A 42 1.10 -6.47 -3.00
N PHE A 43 1.24 -6.60 -4.30
CA PHE A 43 0.64 -5.70 -5.28
C PHE A 43 -0.09 -6.49 -6.39
N VAL A 44 -0.89 -5.79 -7.16
CA VAL A 44 -1.47 -6.28 -8.41
C VAL A 44 -0.97 -5.45 -9.59
N HIS A 45 -0.85 -6.09 -10.74
CA HIS A 45 -0.44 -5.45 -11.98
C HIS A 45 -1.67 -5.17 -12.83
N VAL A 46 -2.10 -3.92 -12.88
CA VAL A 46 -3.37 -3.47 -13.44
C VAL A 46 -3.20 -3.07 -14.89
N LEU A 47 -4.02 -3.62 -15.79
CA LEU A 47 -4.05 -3.19 -17.19
C LEU A 47 -4.79 -1.86 -17.28
N CYS A 48 -4.10 -0.84 -17.75
CA CYS A 48 -4.73 0.43 -18.05
C CYS A 48 -5.59 0.32 -19.31
N PRO A 49 -6.80 0.91 -19.32
CA PRO A 49 -7.66 0.86 -20.49
C PRO A 49 -7.00 1.56 -21.69
N THR A 50 -7.21 0.99 -22.88
CA THR A 50 -6.80 1.60 -24.14
C THR A 50 -7.89 2.51 -24.68
N GLU A 51 -7.56 3.39 -25.65
CA GLU A 51 -8.53 4.25 -26.33
C GLU A 51 -9.73 3.45 -26.88
N ALA A 52 -9.45 2.35 -27.60
CA ALA A 52 -10.49 1.49 -28.14
C ALA A 52 -11.45 0.94 -27.06
N SER A 53 -10.93 0.59 -25.88
CA SER A 53 -11.78 0.14 -24.77
C SER A 53 -12.58 1.27 -24.12
N LEU A 54 -12.08 2.51 -24.16
CA LEU A 54 -12.78 3.69 -23.67
C LEU A 54 -13.86 4.16 -24.65
N GLN A 55 -13.58 4.12 -25.96
CA GLN A 55 -14.56 4.45 -27.01
C GLN A 55 -15.73 3.47 -27.00
N HIS A 56 -15.48 2.18 -27.02
CA HIS A 56 -16.52 1.16 -26.93
C HIS A 56 -17.41 1.33 -25.70
N PHE A 57 -16.81 1.73 -24.57
CA PHE A 57 -17.55 2.02 -23.35
C PHE A 57 -18.39 3.31 -23.45
N ALA A 58 -17.85 4.38 -24.07
CA ALA A 58 -18.56 5.63 -24.28
C ALA A 58 -19.78 5.43 -25.20
N GLU A 59 -19.61 4.66 -26.26
CA GLU A 59 -20.68 4.26 -27.20
C GLU A 59 -21.76 3.43 -26.49
N ALA A 60 -21.36 2.45 -25.68
CA ALA A 60 -22.29 1.62 -24.92
C ALA A 60 -23.15 2.41 -23.91
N LYS A 61 -22.67 3.58 -23.45
CA LYS A 61 -23.41 4.51 -22.57
C LYS A 61 -24.05 5.69 -23.31
N GLY A 62 -24.05 5.71 -24.64
CA GLY A 62 -24.59 6.81 -25.43
C GLY A 62 -23.79 8.12 -25.27
N ARG A 63 -22.57 8.05 -24.78
CA ARG A 63 -21.64 9.18 -24.67
C ARG A 63 -20.71 9.18 -25.88
N VAL A 64 -20.91 10.09 -26.80
CA VAL A 64 -19.93 10.37 -27.85
C VAL A 64 -18.79 11.18 -27.22
N LEU A 65 -17.59 10.62 -27.20
CA LEU A 65 -16.39 11.39 -26.84
C LEU A 65 -16.16 12.43 -27.93
N ALA A 66 -16.21 13.70 -27.56
CA ALA A 66 -15.98 14.78 -28.54
C ALA A 66 -14.58 14.64 -29.16
N PRO A 67 -14.43 14.82 -30.48
CA PRO A 67 -13.13 14.92 -31.12
C PRO A 67 -12.31 16.03 -30.45
N GLY A 68 -11.11 15.72 -29.96
CA GLY A 68 -10.25 16.68 -29.24
C GLY A 68 -10.36 16.65 -27.72
N SER A 69 -11.12 15.73 -27.10
CA SER A 69 -11.01 15.47 -25.66
C SER A 69 -9.58 15.04 -25.32
N ARG A 70 -9.05 15.41 -24.16
CA ARG A 70 -7.67 15.06 -23.73
C ARG A 70 -7.39 13.55 -23.73
N LEU A 71 -8.40 12.72 -23.92
CA LEU A 71 -8.31 11.26 -24.07
C LEU A 71 -8.10 10.82 -25.53
N ALA A 72 -8.22 11.73 -26.51
CA ALA A 72 -8.11 11.43 -27.94
C ALA A 72 -6.69 11.53 -28.50
N ASP A 73 -5.70 11.91 -27.71
CA ASP A 73 -4.30 11.89 -28.13
C ASP A 73 -3.73 10.46 -28.03
N SER A 74 -3.81 9.72 -29.14
CA SER A 74 -3.40 8.33 -29.27
C SER A 74 -1.91 8.09 -29.00
N SER A 75 -1.08 9.14 -29.00
CA SER A 75 0.37 9.03 -28.77
C SER A 75 0.75 8.69 -27.31
N HIS A 76 -0.20 8.79 -26.37
CA HIS A 76 0.07 8.67 -24.93
C HIS A 76 -0.67 7.52 -24.24
N PHE A 77 -1.22 6.55 -25.00
CA PHE A 77 -1.91 5.41 -24.37
C PHE A 77 -0.94 4.48 -23.63
N PRO A 78 -1.24 4.12 -22.37
CA PRO A 78 -0.34 3.29 -21.58
C PRO A 78 -0.38 1.84 -22.09
N LEU A 79 0.66 1.43 -22.82
CA LEU A 79 0.84 0.04 -23.26
C LEU A 79 1.11 -0.92 -22.12
N LEU A 80 1.69 -0.44 -21.01
CA LEU A 80 2.11 -1.27 -19.91
C LEU A 80 1.10 -1.23 -18.75
N ARG A 81 0.98 -2.35 -18.06
CA ARG A 81 0.28 -2.44 -16.78
C ARG A 81 0.94 -1.53 -15.73
N ARG A 82 0.19 -1.17 -14.70
CA ARG A 82 0.69 -0.40 -13.56
C ARG A 82 0.67 -1.26 -12.31
N PRO A 83 1.77 -1.33 -11.55
CA PRO A 83 1.79 -1.95 -10.25
C PRO A 83 1.03 -1.05 -9.26
N LEU A 84 0.07 -1.63 -8.55
CA LEU A 84 -0.64 -0.96 -7.47
C LEU A 84 -0.62 -1.85 -6.23
N SER A 85 -0.11 -1.30 -5.13
CA SER A 85 -0.14 -1.98 -3.84
C SER A 85 -1.58 -2.19 -3.37
N VAL A 86 -1.84 -3.35 -2.77
CA VAL A 86 -3.15 -3.60 -2.16
C VAL A 86 -3.28 -2.75 -0.90
N HIS A 87 -4.34 -1.95 -0.86
CA HIS A 87 -4.60 -1.01 0.22
C HIS A 87 -5.38 -1.65 1.36
N ARG A 88 -6.38 -2.45 1.04
CA ARG A 88 -7.23 -3.14 2.01
C ARG A 88 -7.79 -4.41 1.38
N LEU A 89 -8.03 -5.42 2.22
CA LEU A 89 -8.80 -6.60 1.83
C LEU A 89 -10.22 -6.46 2.40
N CYS A 90 -11.22 -6.70 1.55
CA CYS A 90 -12.62 -6.44 1.83
C CYS A 90 -13.50 -7.64 1.52
N GLY A 91 -14.56 -7.85 2.31
CA GLY A 91 -15.59 -8.83 2.04
C GLY A 91 -16.51 -9.03 3.24
N PRO A 92 -17.78 -9.41 3.03
CA PRO A 92 -18.74 -9.64 4.11
C PRO A 92 -18.28 -10.70 5.11
N GLN A 93 -17.47 -11.66 4.66
CA GLN A 93 -16.89 -12.70 5.50
C GLN A 93 -15.62 -12.27 6.22
N TYR A 94 -14.86 -11.32 5.68
CA TYR A 94 -13.72 -10.74 6.37
C TYR A 94 -14.12 -10.12 7.72
N ALA A 95 -15.28 -9.47 7.76
CA ALA A 95 -15.87 -8.94 9.01
C ALA A 95 -16.44 -10.05 9.91
N ALA A 96 -17.05 -11.09 9.36
CA ALA A 96 -17.68 -12.18 10.12
C ALA A 96 -16.65 -13.19 10.67
N ASP A 97 -15.59 -13.48 9.94
CA ASP A 97 -14.49 -14.34 10.40
C ASP A 97 -13.62 -13.63 11.45
N ARG A 98 -13.61 -12.30 11.44
CA ARG A 98 -13.04 -11.44 12.48
C ARG A 98 -13.71 -11.65 13.85
N LEU A 99 -15.01 -11.86 13.87
CA LEU A 99 -15.78 -12.10 15.11
C LEU A 99 -15.67 -13.55 15.60
N ARG A 100 -15.30 -14.50 14.74
CA ARG A 100 -15.19 -15.93 15.06
C ARG A 100 -13.76 -16.38 15.37
N ALA A 101 -12.75 -15.71 14.85
CA ALA A 101 -11.37 -15.92 15.24
C ALA A 101 -11.11 -15.21 16.56
N GLY A 102 -11.39 -15.89 17.68
CA GLY A 102 -11.01 -15.41 19.01
C GLY A 102 -9.49 -15.15 19.06
N PRO A 103 -9.01 -14.37 20.06
CA PRO A 103 -7.64 -13.93 20.18
C PRO A 103 -6.59 -15.06 20.32
N HIS A 104 -7.02 -16.30 20.35
CA HIS A 104 -6.19 -17.50 20.56
C HIS A 104 -6.29 -18.54 19.45
N SER A 105 -6.71 -18.19 18.23
CA SER A 105 -6.62 -19.13 17.13
C SER A 105 -5.14 -19.39 16.80
N PRO A 106 -4.67 -20.67 16.86
CA PRO A 106 -3.28 -20.99 16.61
C PRO A 106 -2.89 -20.54 15.21
N SER A 107 -1.69 -20.05 15.09
CA SER A 107 -0.99 -19.58 13.91
C SER A 107 -1.21 -20.47 12.68
N THR A 108 -2.34 -20.36 12.06
CA THR A 108 -2.47 -20.72 10.67
C THR A 108 -2.27 -19.45 9.86
N THR A 109 -1.16 -19.40 9.16
CA THR A 109 -0.80 -18.45 8.11
C THR A 109 -1.81 -18.43 6.95
N SER A 110 -3.05 -18.80 7.19
CA SER A 110 -4.15 -18.82 6.24
C SER A 110 -5.13 -17.71 6.57
N TRP A 111 -5.05 -16.65 5.82
CA TRP A 111 -6.13 -15.68 5.65
C TRP A 111 -7.47 -16.37 5.50
N PRO A 112 -8.58 -15.77 5.98
CA PRO A 112 -9.89 -16.31 5.70
C PRO A 112 -10.05 -16.45 4.19
N ARG A 113 -10.12 -17.68 3.71
CA ARG A 113 -10.21 -18.06 2.28
C ARG A 113 -11.48 -17.56 1.56
N ARG A 114 -12.17 -16.57 2.11
CA ARG A 114 -13.47 -16.09 1.65
C ARG A 114 -13.56 -14.58 1.46
N CYS A 115 -12.43 -13.85 1.51
CA CYS A 115 -12.41 -12.47 1.06
C CYS A 115 -12.46 -12.47 -0.47
N SER A 116 -13.42 -11.81 -1.06
CA SER A 116 -13.54 -11.66 -2.52
C SER A 116 -13.12 -10.28 -3.00
N GLY A 117 -13.00 -9.31 -2.09
CA GLY A 117 -12.75 -7.92 -2.43
C GLY A 117 -11.36 -7.42 -2.03
N LEU A 118 -10.81 -6.53 -2.84
CA LEU A 118 -9.62 -5.77 -2.50
C LEU A 118 -9.81 -4.29 -2.85
N GLU A 119 -9.17 -3.43 -2.07
CA GLU A 119 -9.11 -2.00 -2.37
C GLU A 119 -7.75 -1.64 -2.96
N LEU A 120 -7.78 -0.80 -3.98
CA LEU A 120 -6.61 -0.15 -4.54
C LEU A 120 -6.71 1.35 -4.27
N LEU A 121 -5.65 1.93 -3.74
CA LEU A 121 -5.50 3.37 -3.61
C LEU A 121 -4.47 3.82 -4.64
N LEU A 122 -4.85 4.73 -5.52
CA LEU A 122 -3.97 5.22 -6.57
C LEU A 122 -3.94 6.75 -6.59
N ARG A 123 -2.81 7.30 -6.99
CA ARG A 123 -2.65 8.72 -7.32
C ARG A 123 -2.65 8.88 -8.83
N VAL A 124 -3.40 9.85 -9.32
CA VAL A 124 -3.43 10.18 -10.75
C VAL A 124 -2.19 11.01 -11.10
N VAL A 125 -1.22 10.35 -11.74
CA VAL A 125 0.07 10.97 -12.11
C VAL A 125 0.34 10.94 -13.62
N GLY A 126 -0.52 10.29 -14.39
CA GLY A 126 -0.36 10.17 -15.84
C GLY A 126 -1.53 9.47 -16.49
N SER A 127 -1.49 9.31 -17.83
CA SER A 127 -2.60 8.78 -18.64
C SER A 127 -3.13 7.42 -18.14
N GLY A 128 -2.24 6.50 -17.72
CA GLY A 128 -2.68 5.18 -17.22
C GLY A 128 -3.50 5.25 -15.95
N THR A 129 -3.04 6.00 -14.96
CA THR A 129 -3.77 6.18 -13.71
C THR A 129 -5.00 7.06 -13.89
N ALA A 130 -4.96 8.03 -14.80
CA ALA A 130 -6.15 8.80 -15.18
C ALA A 130 -7.24 7.91 -15.78
N ALA A 131 -6.88 7.03 -16.71
CA ALA A 131 -7.81 6.07 -17.32
C ALA A 131 -8.39 5.06 -16.30
N LEU A 132 -7.61 4.66 -15.31
CA LEU A 132 -8.11 3.84 -14.20
C LEU A 132 -9.07 4.63 -13.29
N ALA A 133 -8.79 5.90 -13.04
CA ALA A 133 -9.63 6.79 -12.25
C ALA A 133 -11.01 7.07 -12.88
N GLU A 134 -11.16 6.83 -14.18
CA GLU A 134 -12.45 6.93 -14.89
C GLU A 134 -13.29 5.63 -14.83
N ARG A 135 -12.80 4.57 -14.19
CA ARG A 135 -13.57 3.34 -14.02
C ARG A 135 -14.71 3.56 -13.02
N GLU A 136 -15.91 3.17 -13.43
CA GLU A 136 -17.14 3.27 -12.63
C GLU A 136 -17.58 1.89 -12.11
N ALA A 137 -18.47 1.89 -11.12
CA ALA A 137 -19.08 0.66 -10.61
C ALA A 137 -19.70 -0.17 -11.73
N GLY A 138 -19.50 -1.49 -11.70
CA GLY A 138 -19.91 -2.44 -12.73
C GLY A 138 -18.91 -2.62 -13.87
N MET A 139 -17.88 -1.78 -13.99
CA MET A 139 -16.84 -1.95 -15.01
C MET A 139 -15.80 -2.97 -14.62
N GLY A 140 -15.25 -3.67 -15.63
CA GLY A 140 -14.15 -4.61 -15.45
C GLY A 140 -12.79 -3.93 -15.42
N VAL A 141 -11.89 -4.47 -14.59
CA VAL A 141 -10.47 -4.12 -14.52
C VAL A 141 -9.65 -5.42 -14.62
N ASP A 142 -8.74 -5.49 -15.58
CA ASP A 142 -7.90 -6.69 -15.78
C ASP A 142 -6.69 -6.62 -14.84
N LEU A 143 -6.56 -7.60 -13.96
CA LEU A 143 -5.53 -7.71 -12.93
C LEU A 143 -4.65 -8.94 -13.18
N ILE A 144 -3.40 -8.85 -12.78
CA ILE A 144 -2.51 -10.00 -12.54
C ILE A 144 -2.04 -9.89 -11.10
N GLY A 145 -2.23 -10.94 -10.30
CA GLY A 145 -1.83 -10.96 -8.90
C GLY A 145 -2.18 -12.25 -8.17
N PRO A 146 -1.90 -12.31 -6.86
CA PRO A 146 -1.05 -11.37 -6.15
C PRO A 146 0.42 -11.49 -6.61
N LEU A 147 1.16 -10.39 -6.59
CA LEU A 147 2.55 -10.32 -7.03
C LEU A 147 3.48 -9.85 -5.90
N GLY A 148 4.74 -10.25 -5.99
CA GLY A 148 5.76 -9.94 -5.00
C GLY A 148 5.61 -10.71 -3.69
N ASN A 149 6.54 -10.45 -2.76
CA ASN A 149 6.45 -10.95 -1.39
C ASN A 149 5.54 -10.02 -0.54
N GLY A 150 5.13 -10.51 0.64
CA GLY A 150 4.45 -9.69 1.64
C GLY A 150 5.37 -9.33 2.80
N PHE A 151 4.88 -8.50 3.70
CA PHE A 151 5.57 -8.24 4.97
C PHE A 151 5.63 -9.50 5.83
N SER A 152 6.74 -9.66 6.56
CA SER A 152 6.81 -10.62 7.66
C SER A 152 6.16 -9.99 8.89
N ILE A 153 5.30 -10.74 9.56
CA ILE A 153 4.53 -10.23 10.70
C ILE A 153 5.42 -10.13 11.95
N ALA A 154 5.18 -9.09 12.74
CA ALA A 154 5.82 -8.88 14.04
C ALA A 154 5.63 -10.11 14.97
N GLU A 155 6.67 -10.48 15.68
CA GLU A 155 6.61 -11.53 16.67
C GLU A 155 5.70 -11.14 17.86
N GLU A 156 5.32 -12.12 18.64
CA GLU A 156 4.56 -11.88 19.86
C GLU A 156 5.38 -11.05 20.86
N GLY A 157 4.73 -10.07 21.47
CA GLY A 157 5.40 -9.13 22.39
C GLY A 157 6.10 -7.95 21.71
N GLN A 158 6.14 -7.87 20.38
CA GLN A 158 6.66 -6.71 19.68
C GLN A 158 5.52 -5.76 19.27
N GLU A 159 5.74 -4.46 19.43
CA GLU A 159 4.88 -3.43 18.83
C GLU A 159 5.32 -3.14 17.40
N ALA A 160 4.36 -3.13 16.48
CA ALA A 160 4.58 -2.77 15.10
C ALA A 160 4.43 -1.25 14.92
N VAL A 161 5.50 -0.59 14.45
CA VAL A 161 5.51 0.82 14.12
C VAL A 161 5.48 0.97 12.61
N LEU A 162 4.37 1.48 12.08
CA LEU A 162 4.17 1.70 10.65
C LEU A 162 4.55 3.14 10.32
N VAL A 163 5.47 3.34 9.37
CA VAL A 163 5.95 4.67 8.97
C VAL A 163 5.62 4.90 7.51
N ALA A 164 4.65 5.75 7.24
CA ALA A 164 4.16 6.04 5.90
C ALA A 164 4.54 7.44 5.42
N GLY A 165 4.86 7.60 4.14
CA GLY A 165 5.00 8.88 3.46
C GLY A 165 4.02 9.02 2.31
N GLY A 166 3.08 9.97 2.39
CA GLY A 166 2.07 10.20 1.36
C GLY A 166 1.29 8.94 1.00
N ILE A 167 1.26 8.58 -0.29
CA ILE A 167 0.55 7.37 -0.77
C ILE A 167 1.14 6.05 -0.26
N GLY A 168 2.36 6.06 0.29
CA GLY A 168 2.95 4.89 0.96
C GLY A 168 2.13 4.36 2.13
N VAL A 169 1.13 5.11 2.58
CA VAL A 169 0.13 4.64 3.55
C VAL A 169 -0.71 3.47 3.00
N ALA A 170 -0.84 3.34 1.67
CA ALA A 170 -1.69 2.34 1.04
C ALA A 170 -1.36 0.89 1.49
N PRO A 171 -0.15 0.35 1.29
CA PRO A 171 0.17 -1.01 1.70
C PRO A 171 0.25 -1.18 3.22
N LEU A 172 0.49 -0.10 3.96
CA LEU A 172 0.61 -0.17 5.41
C LEU A 172 -0.75 -0.27 6.12
N LEU A 173 -1.84 0.21 5.51
CA LEU A 173 -3.17 -0.03 6.05
C LEU A 173 -3.55 -1.52 5.97
N ALA A 174 -3.23 -2.20 4.86
CA ALA A 174 -3.42 -3.65 4.76
C ALA A 174 -2.61 -4.41 5.83
N LEU A 175 -1.36 -3.99 6.09
CA LEU A 175 -0.55 -4.56 7.16
C LEU A 175 -1.14 -4.30 8.54
N ALA A 176 -1.62 -3.08 8.79
CA ALA A 176 -2.28 -2.74 10.04
C ALA A 176 -3.50 -3.65 10.31
N GLN A 177 -4.32 -3.91 9.27
CA GLN A 177 -5.42 -4.86 9.37
C GLN A 177 -4.95 -6.26 9.76
N GLU A 178 -3.90 -6.77 9.09
CA GLU A 178 -3.33 -8.09 9.35
C GLU A 178 -2.81 -8.21 10.78
N LEU A 179 -2.01 -7.24 11.23
CA LEU A 179 -1.44 -7.19 12.57
C LEU A 179 -2.53 -7.13 13.65
N ARG A 180 -3.58 -6.31 13.44
CA ARG A 180 -4.68 -6.20 14.39
C ARG A 180 -5.50 -7.49 14.50
N LEU A 181 -5.72 -8.18 13.38
CA LEU A 181 -6.38 -9.50 13.39
C LEU A 181 -5.59 -10.54 14.19
N LEU A 182 -4.26 -10.42 14.18
CA LEU A 182 -3.36 -11.28 14.96
C LEU A 182 -3.14 -10.79 16.40
N GLY A 183 -3.89 -9.75 16.84
CA GLY A 183 -3.78 -9.21 18.19
C GLY A 183 -2.47 -8.47 18.48
N ARG A 184 -1.72 -8.07 17.44
CA ARG A 184 -0.45 -7.35 17.62
C ARG A 184 -0.71 -5.87 17.90
N PRO A 185 0.00 -5.26 18.86
CA PRO A 185 -0.05 -3.80 19.05
C PRO A 185 0.54 -3.07 17.84
N VAL A 186 -0.15 -2.02 17.38
CA VAL A 186 0.22 -1.27 16.17
C VAL A 186 0.08 0.22 16.42
N THR A 187 1.10 0.97 16.04
CA THR A 187 1.07 2.43 15.95
C THR A 187 1.46 2.87 14.55
N ALA A 188 0.70 3.77 13.94
CA ALA A 188 0.97 4.30 12.61
C ALA A 188 1.46 5.76 12.70
N LEU A 189 2.61 6.05 12.09
CA LEU A 189 3.18 7.38 11.93
C LEU A 189 3.08 7.72 10.43
N VAL A 190 2.32 8.74 10.09
CA VAL A 190 2.03 9.08 8.69
C VAL A 190 2.49 10.50 8.40
N GLY A 191 3.35 10.65 7.39
CA GLY A 191 3.82 11.92 6.89
C GLY A 191 3.07 12.36 5.63
N ALA A 192 2.73 13.62 5.56
CA ALA A 192 2.18 14.27 4.39
C ALA A 192 2.92 15.58 4.09
N LEU A 193 2.98 15.98 2.83
CA LEU A 193 3.45 17.31 2.48
C LEU A 193 2.43 18.37 2.93
N ASP A 194 1.14 18.03 2.85
CA ASP A 194 -0.01 18.92 2.99
C ASP A 194 -1.23 18.05 3.40
N LEU A 195 -1.93 18.46 4.45
CA LEU A 195 -3.12 17.73 4.95
C LEU A 195 -4.23 17.63 3.90
N ALA A 196 -4.40 18.66 3.07
CA ALA A 196 -5.42 18.66 2.02
C ALA A 196 -5.18 17.60 0.93
N ARG A 197 -3.95 17.10 0.81
CA ARG A 197 -3.56 16.04 -0.14
C ARG A 197 -3.49 14.65 0.50
N MET A 198 -3.89 14.52 1.75
CA MET A 198 -3.92 13.23 2.41
C MET A 198 -4.94 12.32 1.74
N PRO A 199 -4.56 11.10 1.31
CA PRO A 199 -5.49 10.18 0.65
C PRO A 199 -6.44 9.44 1.59
N LEU A 200 -6.30 9.65 2.91
CA LEU A 200 -7.15 9.08 3.94
C LEU A 200 -7.95 10.17 4.64
N GLY A 201 -9.06 9.79 5.24
CA GLY A 201 -9.89 10.69 6.02
C GLY A 201 -9.17 11.15 7.28
N VAL A 202 -9.07 12.47 7.46
CA VAL A 202 -8.53 13.05 8.69
C VAL A 202 -9.69 13.24 9.66
N ASP A 203 -9.64 12.59 10.82
CA ASP A 203 -10.63 12.77 11.88
C ASP A 203 -10.09 13.82 12.87
N PRO A 204 -10.83 14.93 13.09
CA PRO A 204 -10.42 15.98 14.02
C PRO A 204 -10.59 15.58 15.50
N GLN A 205 -11.02 14.37 15.81
CA GLN A 205 -11.08 13.88 17.18
C GLN A 205 -9.66 13.65 17.71
N VAL A 206 -9.16 14.68 18.39
CA VAL A 206 -7.87 14.67 19.04
C VAL A 206 -7.92 13.73 20.25
N ASP A 207 -7.16 12.64 20.23
CA ASP A 207 -6.86 11.90 21.44
C ASP A 207 -5.81 12.69 22.25
N ARG A 208 -6.30 13.53 23.18
CA ARG A 208 -5.49 14.36 24.07
C ARG A 208 -4.64 13.57 25.08
N SER A 209 -4.68 12.25 25.05
CA SER A 209 -3.93 11.39 25.97
C SER A 209 -2.43 11.30 25.63
N PHE A 210 -2.01 11.77 24.48
CA PHE A 210 -0.61 12.02 24.13
C PHE A 210 -0.23 13.48 24.45
N ALA A 211 -0.04 13.76 25.71
CA ALA A 211 0.07 15.10 26.28
C ALA A 211 1.30 15.92 25.88
N ASP A 212 2.10 15.48 24.92
CA ASP A 212 3.36 16.16 24.65
C ASP A 212 3.44 16.93 23.33
N ASP A 213 2.56 16.69 22.37
CA ASP A 213 2.61 17.46 21.12
C ASP A 213 1.22 17.60 20.47
N GLN A 214 0.91 18.79 20.02
CA GLN A 214 -0.32 19.25 19.35
C GLN A 214 -0.62 18.59 17.98
N LEU A 215 -0.10 17.38 17.71
CA LEU A 215 -0.03 16.77 16.38
C LEU A 215 -0.95 15.56 16.17
N GLU A 216 -1.92 15.31 17.04
CA GLU A 216 -2.72 14.11 17.02
C GLU A 216 -3.97 14.24 16.14
N PHE A 217 -3.82 13.92 14.87
CA PHE A 217 -4.95 13.62 14.00
C PHE A 217 -5.04 12.12 13.80
N MET A 218 -6.15 11.50 14.21
CA MET A 218 -6.44 10.13 13.83
C MET A 218 -6.86 10.07 12.37
N LEU A 219 -6.21 9.19 11.62
CA LEU A 219 -6.67 8.85 10.29
C LEU A 219 -7.84 7.88 10.43
N ARG A 220 -8.99 8.24 9.84
CA ARG A 220 -10.26 7.50 9.99
C ARG A 220 -10.10 6.02 9.70
N GLU A 221 -9.43 5.67 8.62
CA GLU A 221 -9.26 4.29 8.19
C GLU A 221 -8.44 3.45 9.17
N PHE A 222 -7.47 4.05 9.87
CA PHE A 222 -6.76 3.41 10.97
C PHE A 222 -7.64 3.30 12.22
N GLY A 223 -8.40 4.34 12.53
CA GLY A 223 -9.37 4.34 13.64
C GLY A 223 -10.42 3.26 13.49
N GLU A 224 -10.99 3.05 12.29
CA GLU A 224 -11.96 1.99 11.97
C GLU A 224 -11.45 0.58 12.32
N ILE A 225 -10.15 0.35 12.29
CA ILE A 225 -9.53 -0.92 12.64
C ILE A 225 -8.89 -0.93 14.03
N GLY A 226 -9.14 0.13 14.83
CA GLY A 226 -8.62 0.26 16.19
C GLY A 226 -7.11 0.43 16.25
N VAL A 227 -6.52 1.08 15.26
CA VAL A 227 -5.10 1.42 15.21
C VAL A 227 -4.92 2.91 15.48
N ARG A 228 -4.05 3.22 16.43
CA ARG A 228 -3.63 4.58 16.71
C ARG A 228 -2.78 5.12 15.57
N SER A 229 -3.06 6.34 15.12
CA SER A 229 -2.30 6.99 14.06
C SER A 229 -1.95 8.43 14.41
N VAL A 230 -0.73 8.82 14.10
CA VAL A 230 -0.23 10.20 14.17
C VAL A 230 0.00 10.69 12.76
N LEU A 231 -0.57 11.84 12.42
CA LEU A 231 -0.38 12.49 11.13
C LEU A 231 0.52 13.72 11.31
N VAL A 232 1.65 13.70 10.61
CA VAL A 232 2.62 14.79 10.57
C VAL A 232 2.62 15.43 9.18
N SER A 233 2.63 16.74 9.11
CA SER A 233 2.62 17.47 7.84
C SER A 233 3.75 18.48 7.77
N GLU A 234 4.42 18.55 6.62
CA GLU A 234 5.51 19.51 6.42
C GLU A 234 4.99 20.96 6.38
N ARG A 235 3.84 21.20 5.74
CA ARG A 235 3.27 22.55 5.60
C ARG A 235 2.66 23.07 6.87
N GLU A 236 1.81 22.29 7.52
CA GLU A 236 1.03 22.74 8.66
C GLU A 236 1.82 22.61 9.97
N HIS A 237 2.70 21.60 10.07
CA HIS A 237 3.44 21.33 11.31
C HIS A 237 4.94 21.67 11.23
N GLY A 238 5.46 21.97 10.03
CA GLY A 238 6.90 22.23 9.83
C GLY A 238 7.80 21.06 10.21
N MET A 239 7.27 19.81 10.16
CA MET A 239 7.95 18.62 10.67
C MET A 239 7.85 17.46 9.68
N LEU A 240 8.93 16.71 9.52
CA LEU A 240 8.95 15.44 8.79
C LEU A 240 8.53 14.28 9.70
N VAL A 241 7.92 13.25 9.13
CA VAL A 241 7.56 12.04 9.89
C VAL A 241 8.78 11.31 10.46
N THR A 242 9.95 11.47 9.85
CA THR A 242 11.21 10.92 10.34
C THR A 242 11.72 11.62 11.59
N GLU A 243 11.51 12.93 11.72
CA GLU A 243 11.82 13.68 12.94
C GLU A 243 10.89 13.28 14.10
N TYR A 244 9.60 13.07 13.80
CA TYR A 244 8.67 12.52 14.78
C TYR A 244 9.05 11.08 15.17
N LEU A 245 9.42 10.24 14.20
CA LEU A 245 9.89 8.87 14.45
C LEU A 245 11.10 8.86 15.39
N GLU A 246 12.08 9.74 15.19
CA GLU A 246 13.26 9.83 16.05
C GLU A 246 12.87 10.06 17.51
N ARG A 247 12.03 11.07 17.78
CA ARG A 247 11.50 11.34 19.12
C ARG A 247 10.67 10.17 19.68
N PHE A 248 9.88 9.52 18.84
CA PHE A 248 9.09 8.34 19.22
C PHE A 248 10.00 7.18 19.65
N LEU A 249 11.06 6.90 18.89
CA LEU A 249 12.01 5.82 19.18
C LEU A 249 12.86 6.09 20.43
N GLU A 250 13.16 7.36 20.74
CA GLU A 250 13.83 7.75 21.96
C GLU A 250 12.97 7.47 23.21
N ARG A 251 11.69 7.85 23.15
CA ARG A 251 10.72 7.54 24.23
C ARG A 251 10.55 6.05 24.46
N LYS A 252 10.58 5.26 23.37
CA LYS A 252 10.39 3.79 23.36
C LYS A 252 11.70 2.99 23.20
N ARG A 253 12.83 3.56 23.67
CA ARG A 253 14.16 2.95 23.44
C ARG A 253 14.32 1.55 23.99
N HIS A 254 13.59 1.17 25.04
CA HIS A 254 13.67 -0.11 25.72
C HIS A 254 12.55 -1.09 25.32
N GLU A 255 11.60 -0.65 24.49
CA GLU A 255 10.49 -1.48 24.05
C GLU A 255 10.89 -2.33 22.82
N PRO A 256 10.40 -3.58 22.73
CA PRO A 256 10.62 -4.41 21.56
C PRO A 256 9.78 -3.94 20.39
N LEU A 257 10.38 -3.22 19.46
CA LEU A 257 9.72 -2.64 18.30
C LEU A 257 10.17 -3.32 17.01
N VAL A 258 9.25 -3.42 16.05
CA VAL A 258 9.54 -3.73 14.66
C VAL A 258 8.97 -2.63 13.77
N LEU A 259 9.80 -2.10 12.85
CA LEU A 259 9.42 -1.01 11.97
C LEU A 259 9.02 -1.53 10.59
N TYR A 260 8.01 -0.90 10.01
CA TYR A 260 7.54 -1.14 8.65
C TYR A 260 7.38 0.20 7.96
N ALA A 261 7.99 0.38 6.80
CA ALA A 261 7.90 1.67 6.13
C ALA A 261 7.59 1.55 4.63
N CYS A 262 6.84 2.54 4.13
CA CYS A 262 6.58 2.76 2.71
C CYS A 262 6.44 4.25 2.43
N GLY A 263 7.11 4.73 1.37
CA GLY A 263 7.09 6.14 0.98
C GLY A 263 8.29 6.54 0.12
N PRO A 264 8.61 7.83 0.05
CA PRO A 264 9.74 8.34 -0.72
C PRO A 264 11.07 7.71 -0.31
N LYS A 265 11.96 7.46 -1.27
CA LYS A 265 13.26 6.80 -1.04
C LYS A 265 14.08 7.48 0.06
N ALA A 266 14.13 8.83 0.07
CA ALA A 266 14.84 9.58 1.11
C ALA A 266 14.27 9.33 2.51
N MET A 267 12.95 9.29 2.66
CA MET A 267 12.28 8.94 3.92
C MET A 267 12.64 7.51 4.35
N LEU A 268 12.60 6.54 3.43
CA LEU A 268 12.91 5.15 3.73
C LEU A 268 14.38 4.96 4.16
N ALA A 269 15.31 5.68 3.54
CA ALA A 269 16.72 5.69 3.92
C ALA A 269 16.89 6.21 5.35
N GLU A 270 16.19 7.29 5.70
CA GLU A 270 16.25 7.87 7.05
C GLU A 270 15.59 6.95 8.09
N VAL A 271 14.44 6.33 7.76
CA VAL A 271 13.83 5.31 8.62
C VAL A 271 14.78 4.14 8.87
N ALA A 272 15.50 3.67 7.83
CA ALA A 272 16.50 2.61 7.96
C ALA A 272 17.64 3.01 8.91
N ARG A 273 18.12 4.27 8.82
CA ARG A 273 19.14 4.83 9.72
C ARG A 273 18.65 4.87 11.17
N LEU A 274 17.44 5.41 11.38
CA LEU A 274 16.83 5.55 12.70
C LEU A 274 16.48 4.21 13.34
N ALA A 275 16.12 3.20 12.53
CA ALA A 275 15.85 1.85 13.02
C ALA A 275 17.07 1.22 13.71
N GLY A 276 18.28 1.51 13.25
CA GLY A 276 19.52 0.99 13.81
C GLY A 276 19.54 -0.54 13.77
N ARG A 277 19.56 -1.17 14.96
CA ARG A 277 19.54 -2.63 15.10
C ARG A 277 18.11 -3.22 15.18
N ARG A 278 17.08 -2.40 15.27
CA ARG A 278 15.70 -2.88 15.32
C ARG A 278 15.32 -3.53 14.00
N PRO A 279 14.53 -4.60 13.99
CA PRO A 279 13.97 -5.15 12.77
C PRO A 279 13.21 -4.07 12.02
N CYS A 280 13.55 -3.87 10.74
CA CYS A 280 12.90 -2.88 9.89
C CYS A 280 12.68 -3.46 8.49
N GLN A 281 11.45 -3.40 8.02
CA GLN A 281 11.05 -3.81 6.68
C GLN A 281 10.57 -2.58 5.90
N VAL A 282 11.04 -2.46 4.67
CA VAL A 282 10.68 -1.36 3.77
C VAL A 282 10.04 -1.90 2.51
N LEU A 283 8.96 -1.27 2.06
CA LEU A 283 8.36 -1.55 0.77
C LEU A 283 8.90 -0.55 -0.25
N LEU A 284 9.61 -1.08 -1.24
CA LEU A 284 10.21 -0.29 -2.30
C LEU A 284 9.30 -0.24 -3.52
N GLU A 285 9.22 0.95 -4.12
CA GLU A 285 8.53 1.19 -5.37
C GLU A 285 9.54 1.46 -6.48
N GLU A 286 9.40 0.73 -7.60
CA GLU A 286 10.20 0.93 -8.80
C GLU A 286 9.32 0.86 -10.06
N ARG A 287 9.82 1.42 -11.15
CA ARG A 287 9.16 1.29 -12.45
C ARG A 287 9.14 -0.16 -12.89
N MET A 288 7.98 -0.67 -13.19
CA MET A 288 7.80 -2.08 -13.58
C MET A 288 7.21 -2.19 -14.98
N ALA A 289 7.84 -3.02 -15.82
CA ALA A 289 7.29 -3.39 -17.11
C ALA A 289 6.55 -4.74 -17.01
N CYS A 290 7.23 -5.83 -16.64
CA CYS A 290 6.61 -7.16 -16.60
C CYS A 290 5.90 -7.52 -15.29
N GLY A 291 6.35 -7.00 -14.14
CA GLY A 291 5.79 -7.30 -12.82
C GLY A 291 6.11 -8.70 -12.27
N VAL A 292 6.81 -9.55 -13.02
CA VAL A 292 7.01 -10.98 -12.70
C VAL A 292 8.49 -11.41 -12.69
N GLY A 293 9.43 -10.45 -12.67
CA GLY A 293 10.86 -10.73 -12.57
C GLY A 293 11.57 -11.05 -13.90
N ALA A 294 10.85 -11.10 -15.02
CA ALA A 294 11.43 -11.53 -16.31
C ALA A 294 12.32 -10.45 -16.95
N CYS A 295 11.89 -9.18 -16.97
CA CYS A 295 12.60 -8.11 -17.69
C CYS A 295 13.75 -7.47 -16.89
N ARG A 296 13.81 -7.68 -15.58
CA ARG A 296 14.77 -7.09 -14.64
C ARG A 296 14.85 -5.56 -14.67
N GLY A 297 13.78 -4.88 -15.11
CA GLY A 297 13.75 -3.40 -15.17
C GLY A 297 13.54 -2.71 -13.83
N CYS A 298 13.11 -3.45 -12.78
CA CYS A 298 12.86 -2.93 -11.43
C CYS A 298 13.95 -3.39 -10.43
N VAL A 299 15.21 -3.33 -10.84
CA VAL A 299 16.35 -3.83 -10.04
C VAL A 299 16.77 -2.82 -8.99
N VAL A 300 16.98 -3.31 -7.78
CA VAL A 300 17.60 -2.58 -6.68
C VAL A 300 18.83 -3.33 -6.18
N LYS A 301 19.78 -2.59 -5.59
CA LYS A 301 20.99 -3.14 -5.04
C LYS A 301 20.81 -3.42 -3.54
N VAL A 302 21.20 -4.61 -3.14
CA VAL A 302 21.14 -5.04 -1.74
C VAL A 302 22.48 -5.64 -1.30
N ARG A 303 22.74 -5.60 -0.01
CA ARG A 303 23.87 -6.29 0.61
C ARG A 303 23.70 -7.80 0.46
N GLY A 304 24.75 -8.49 0.13
CA GLY A 304 24.85 -9.94 0.14
C GLY A 304 26.07 -10.38 0.93
N GLU A 305 26.32 -11.67 1.01
CA GLU A 305 27.49 -12.24 1.67
C GLU A 305 28.78 -11.75 1.00
N GLY A 306 29.37 -10.68 1.56
CA GLY A 306 30.62 -10.08 1.07
C GLY A 306 30.55 -9.36 -0.28
N ARG A 307 29.37 -9.21 -0.91
CA ARG A 307 29.21 -8.55 -2.23
C ARG A 307 27.85 -7.89 -2.40
N THR A 308 27.77 -6.91 -3.29
CA THR A 308 26.49 -6.35 -3.75
C THR A 308 25.72 -7.37 -4.58
N ARG A 309 24.42 -7.52 -4.31
CA ARG A 309 23.49 -8.33 -5.10
C ARG A 309 22.44 -7.45 -5.73
N PHE A 310 21.97 -7.86 -6.90
CA PHE A 310 20.86 -7.24 -7.60
C PHE A 310 19.59 -8.05 -7.38
N ARG A 311 18.53 -7.37 -6.94
CA ARG A 311 17.21 -7.97 -6.68
C ARG A 311 16.13 -7.23 -7.44
N THR A 312 15.14 -7.95 -7.95
CA THR A 312 14.00 -7.34 -8.62
C THR A 312 12.90 -7.02 -7.64
N VAL A 313 12.44 -5.76 -7.60
CA VAL A 313 11.38 -5.33 -6.68
C VAL A 313 10.09 -6.13 -6.91
N CYS A 314 9.76 -6.47 -8.14
CA CYS A 314 8.53 -7.17 -8.46
C CYS A 314 8.48 -8.65 -8.07
N LYS A 315 9.64 -9.32 -7.88
CA LYS A 315 9.70 -10.74 -7.57
C LYS A 315 10.42 -11.05 -6.27
N ASP A 316 11.59 -10.43 -6.04
CA ASP A 316 12.37 -10.61 -4.81
C ASP A 316 11.86 -9.71 -3.67
N GLY A 317 11.14 -8.62 -4.01
CA GLY A 317 10.42 -7.67 -3.17
C GLY A 317 8.91 -7.76 -3.38
N PRO A 318 8.17 -6.66 -3.18
CA PRO A 318 8.64 -5.30 -2.93
C PRO A 318 9.15 -5.04 -1.50
N VAL A 319 8.94 -5.97 -0.58
CA VAL A 319 9.36 -5.84 0.81
C VAL A 319 10.79 -6.34 0.98
N PHE A 320 11.65 -5.51 1.57
CA PHE A 320 13.05 -5.80 1.86
C PHE A 320 13.36 -5.49 3.33
N ARG A 321 14.38 -6.13 3.88
CA ARG A 321 14.95 -5.67 5.16
C ARG A 321 15.67 -4.36 4.89
N ALA A 322 15.36 -3.34 5.66
CA ALA A 322 15.90 -1.99 5.47
C ALA A 322 17.45 -1.96 5.52
N GLN A 323 18.04 -2.80 6.38
CA GLN A 323 19.48 -2.92 6.57
C GLN A 323 20.20 -3.56 5.37
N ASP A 324 19.46 -4.30 4.53
CA ASP A 324 20.04 -4.97 3.36
C ASP A 324 20.06 -4.06 2.13
N VAL A 325 19.28 -2.98 2.11
CA VAL A 325 19.21 -2.04 0.97
C VAL A 325 20.42 -1.12 0.95
N LEU A 326 21.03 -0.94 -0.23
CA LEU A 326 22.14 0.00 -0.43
C LEU A 326 21.57 1.38 -0.80
N TRP A 327 21.18 2.14 0.22
CA TRP A 327 20.47 3.41 0.08
C TRP A 327 21.25 4.48 -0.69
N GLU A 328 22.58 4.49 -0.56
CA GLU A 328 23.48 5.45 -1.22
C GLU A 328 23.48 5.29 -2.76
N GLU A 329 23.06 4.13 -3.25
CA GLU A 329 23.05 3.78 -4.67
C GLU A 329 21.62 3.78 -5.28
N MET A 330 20.63 4.20 -4.51
CA MET A 330 19.23 4.34 -4.94
C MET A 330 18.97 5.79 -5.38
N GLN A 331 19.39 6.14 -6.61
CA GLN A 331 19.08 7.42 -7.22
C GLN A 331 17.69 7.45 -7.88
#